data_36dd9766a2852917e8d6f83cca47b984
#
_entry.id   36dd9766a2852917e8d6f83cca47b984
#
_cell.length_a   1.000
_cell.length_b   1.000
_cell.length_c   1.000
_cell.angle_alpha   90.00
_cell.angle_beta   90.00
_cell.angle_gamma   90.00
#
_symmetry.space_group_name_H-M   'P 1'
#
loop_
_entity.id
_entity.type
_entity.pdbx_description
1 polymer ?
#
loop_
_entity_poly.entity_id
_entity_poly.type
_entity_poly.pdbx_seq_one_letter_code
_entity_poly.pdbx_strand_id
1 'polypeptide(L)'
;MARTKAPDHESQREQILDVAADAFARASYPSTSMSELAAACGTSKARLYHYYASKDAILFDLLERYTKRLMLIVTEVEALGQRRGLSERDTFHELIRAFLDEYETSQTRHIALLNDVKFLNDEQREIVLNRQRDVVAAFARQLSRAFPERVAKHNQTALTMMLFGMINWTFTWLKPGGRMRYRDFANEVIAVLEHGLAAPLPDGIEAAIPAPATPTRTAPQS
;
A
#
# COMPACT_ATOMS: atom_id res chain seq x y z
N MET A 1 9.66 27.94 -29.66
CA MET A 1 8.34 27.65 -29.07
C MET A 1 8.13 26.15 -28.91
N ALA A 2 8.73 25.51 -27.88
CA ALA A 2 8.59 24.06 -27.64
C ALA A 2 8.68 23.69 -26.13
N ARG A 3 7.93 24.38 -25.23
CA ARG A 3 8.05 24.12 -23.81
C ARG A 3 6.72 23.97 -23.05
N THR A 4 5.59 23.82 -23.75
CA THR A 4 4.27 23.68 -23.13
C THR A 4 3.73 22.23 -23.13
N LYS A 5 4.44 21.28 -23.73
CA LYS A 5 3.94 19.90 -23.93
C LYS A 5 4.11 18.97 -22.72
N ALA A 6 5.14 19.14 -21.89
CA ALA A 6 5.44 18.18 -20.84
C ALA A 6 4.45 18.19 -19.66
N PRO A 7 4.03 19.33 -19.10
CA PRO A 7 3.05 19.36 -18.00
C PRO A 7 1.67 18.87 -18.42
N ASP A 8 1.22 19.21 -19.64
CA ASP A 8 -0.08 18.80 -20.16
C ASP A 8 -0.13 17.27 -20.44
N HIS A 9 0.94 16.71 -20.99
CA HIS A 9 1.03 15.27 -21.26
C HIS A 9 0.98 14.44 -19.97
N GLU A 10 1.69 14.85 -18.92
CA GLU A 10 1.70 14.15 -17.63
C GLU A 10 0.35 14.27 -16.93
N SER A 11 -0.26 15.45 -16.92
CA SER A 11 -1.61 15.65 -16.39
C SER A 11 -2.65 14.77 -17.07
N GLN A 12 -2.55 14.61 -18.40
CA GLN A 12 -3.44 13.71 -19.15
C GLN A 12 -3.21 12.24 -18.77
N ARG A 13 -1.97 11.82 -18.51
CA ARG A 13 -1.67 10.47 -18.05
C ARG A 13 -2.31 10.22 -16.68
N GLU A 14 -2.16 11.14 -15.72
CA GLU A 14 -2.81 11.02 -14.42
C GLU A 14 -4.33 10.91 -14.52
N GLN A 15 -4.97 11.74 -15.35
CA GLN A 15 -6.42 11.65 -15.59
C GLN A 15 -6.83 10.27 -16.17
N ILE A 16 -6.04 9.72 -17.09
CA ILE A 16 -6.28 8.39 -17.66
C ILE A 16 -6.17 7.34 -16.54
N LEU A 17 -5.18 7.45 -15.66
CA LEU A 17 -4.97 6.51 -14.56
C LEU A 17 -6.10 6.58 -13.53
N ASP A 18 -6.61 7.76 -13.19
CA ASP A 18 -7.76 7.91 -12.28
C ASP A 18 -9.02 7.25 -12.86
N VAL A 19 -9.31 7.54 -14.13
CA VAL A 19 -10.45 6.93 -14.83
C VAL A 19 -10.30 5.41 -14.94
N ALA A 20 -9.07 4.93 -15.20
CA ALA A 20 -8.80 3.50 -15.28
C ALA A 20 -8.96 2.82 -13.91
N ALA A 21 -8.47 3.42 -12.82
CA ALA A 21 -8.64 2.91 -11.47
C ALA A 21 -10.13 2.76 -11.11
N ASP A 22 -10.93 3.77 -11.44
CA ASP A 22 -12.38 3.75 -11.23
C ASP A 22 -13.07 2.67 -12.08
N ALA A 23 -12.68 2.50 -13.33
CA ALA A 23 -13.23 1.49 -14.22
C ALA A 23 -12.88 0.06 -13.72
N PHE A 24 -11.63 -0.17 -13.33
CA PHE A 24 -11.18 -1.46 -12.80
C PHE A 24 -11.85 -1.80 -11.47
N ALA A 25 -12.03 -0.83 -10.58
CA ALA A 25 -12.73 -1.04 -9.32
C ALA A 25 -14.22 -1.39 -9.50
N ARG A 26 -14.89 -0.81 -10.52
CA ARG A 26 -16.33 -1.03 -10.78
C ARG A 26 -16.63 -2.28 -11.58
N ALA A 27 -15.88 -2.52 -12.66
CA ALA A 27 -16.17 -3.59 -13.63
C ALA A 27 -15.18 -4.75 -13.58
N SER A 28 -14.15 -4.67 -12.75
CA SER A 28 -12.93 -5.48 -12.71
C SER A 28 -11.98 -5.24 -13.90
N TYR A 29 -10.68 -5.46 -13.68
CA TYR A 29 -9.67 -5.31 -14.73
C TYR A 29 -9.94 -6.19 -15.96
N PRO A 30 -10.24 -7.52 -15.84
CA PRO A 30 -10.47 -8.35 -17.03
C PRO A 30 -11.62 -7.86 -17.92
N SER A 31 -12.70 -7.40 -17.31
CA SER A 31 -13.93 -7.00 -18.02
C SER A 31 -13.84 -5.62 -18.67
N THR A 32 -12.84 -4.81 -18.32
CA THR A 32 -12.66 -3.46 -18.88
C THR A 32 -11.85 -3.50 -20.16
N SER A 33 -12.32 -2.85 -21.24
CA SER A 33 -11.65 -2.75 -22.53
C SER A 33 -11.03 -1.37 -22.76
N MET A 34 -10.04 -1.29 -23.68
CA MET A 34 -9.47 0.00 -24.12
C MET A 34 -10.51 0.95 -24.73
N SER A 35 -11.57 0.42 -25.32
CA SER A 35 -12.65 1.22 -25.89
C SER A 35 -13.51 1.86 -24.80
N GLU A 36 -13.84 1.12 -23.76
CA GLU A 36 -14.57 1.63 -22.57
C GLU A 36 -13.73 2.67 -21.81
N LEU A 37 -12.42 2.41 -21.64
CA LEU A 37 -11.52 3.39 -21.04
C LEU A 37 -11.45 4.69 -21.86
N ALA A 38 -11.35 4.60 -23.18
CA ALA A 38 -11.35 5.79 -24.03
C ALA A 38 -12.66 6.58 -23.91
N ALA A 39 -13.80 5.90 -23.92
CA ALA A 39 -15.11 6.52 -23.71
C ALA A 39 -15.21 7.18 -22.32
N ALA A 40 -14.78 6.50 -21.26
CA ALA A 40 -14.77 7.03 -19.90
C ALA A 40 -13.84 8.25 -19.73
N CYS A 41 -12.72 8.28 -20.47
CA CYS A 41 -11.82 9.44 -20.53
C CYS A 41 -12.35 10.58 -21.42
N GLY A 42 -13.52 10.45 -22.06
CA GLY A 42 -14.03 11.42 -23.01
C GLY A 42 -13.14 11.63 -24.25
N THR A 43 -12.43 10.56 -24.67
CA THR A 43 -11.44 10.64 -25.76
C THR A 43 -11.63 9.51 -26.79
N SER A 44 -10.94 9.61 -27.92
CA SER A 44 -10.93 8.55 -28.93
C SER A 44 -9.98 7.41 -28.53
N LYS A 45 -10.29 6.19 -28.97
CA LYS A 45 -9.41 5.02 -28.78
C LYS A 45 -8.00 5.27 -29.36
N ALA A 46 -7.91 5.92 -30.52
CA ALA A 46 -6.61 6.28 -31.12
C ALA A 46 -5.81 7.23 -30.24
N ARG A 47 -6.47 8.21 -29.61
CA ARG A 47 -5.80 9.12 -28.67
C ARG A 47 -5.36 8.43 -27.38
N LEU A 48 -6.15 7.48 -26.86
CA LEU A 48 -5.74 6.68 -25.70
C LEU A 48 -4.49 5.84 -26.01
N TYR A 49 -4.43 5.22 -27.20
CA TYR A 49 -3.26 4.47 -27.65
C TYR A 49 -2.00 5.33 -27.84
N HIS A 50 -2.15 6.64 -28.02
CA HIS A 50 -1.00 7.56 -28.02
C HIS A 50 -0.33 7.67 -26.65
N TYR A 51 -1.08 7.50 -25.55
CA TYR A 51 -0.56 7.54 -24.18
C TYR A 51 -0.12 6.16 -23.67
N TYR A 52 -0.86 5.11 -24.00
CA TYR A 52 -0.65 3.76 -23.51
C TYR A 52 -0.85 2.71 -24.60
N ALA A 53 0.17 1.91 -24.83
CA ALA A 53 0.14 0.88 -25.87
C ALA A 53 -0.87 -0.24 -25.60
N SER A 54 -1.26 -0.48 -24.35
CA SER A 54 -2.18 -1.53 -23.94
C SER A 54 -2.85 -1.21 -22.60
N LYS A 55 -3.88 -1.96 -22.26
CA LYS A 55 -4.51 -1.95 -20.94
C LYS A 55 -3.52 -2.38 -19.83
N ASP A 56 -2.64 -3.34 -20.14
CA ASP A 56 -1.62 -3.80 -19.20
C ASP A 56 -0.61 -2.69 -18.88
N ALA A 57 -0.26 -1.86 -19.87
CA ALA A 57 0.60 -0.69 -19.67
C ALA A 57 -0.07 0.36 -18.76
N ILE A 58 -1.39 0.53 -18.84
CA ILE A 58 -2.16 1.39 -17.94
C ILE A 58 -2.13 0.81 -16.54
N LEU A 59 -2.43 -0.48 -16.37
CA LEU A 59 -2.43 -1.13 -15.07
C LEU A 59 -1.05 -1.05 -14.41
N PHE A 60 0.01 -1.33 -15.14
CA PHE A 60 1.36 -1.26 -14.60
C PHE A 60 1.72 0.14 -14.13
N ASP A 61 1.50 1.19 -14.95
CA ASP A 61 1.80 2.57 -14.58
C ASP A 61 0.97 3.03 -13.37
N LEU A 62 -0.32 2.63 -13.33
CA LEU A 62 -1.20 2.87 -12.19
C LEU A 62 -0.63 2.30 -10.89
N LEU A 63 -0.28 1.02 -10.87
CA LEU A 63 0.20 0.32 -9.68
C LEU A 63 1.62 0.74 -9.30
N GLU A 64 2.47 1.01 -10.30
CA GLU A 64 3.82 1.50 -10.09
C GLU A 64 3.83 2.89 -9.42
N ARG A 65 3.02 3.81 -9.92
CA ARG A 65 2.88 5.17 -9.34
C ARG A 65 2.28 5.11 -7.96
N TYR A 66 1.25 4.30 -7.77
CA TYR A 66 0.60 4.18 -6.47
C TYR A 66 1.55 3.60 -5.41
N THR A 67 2.30 2.55 -5.72
CA THR A 67 3.29 2.01 -4.78
C THR A 67 4.45 2.97 -4.50
N LYS A 68 4.87 3.78 -5.49
CA LYS A 68 5.81 4.91 -5.27
C LYS A 68 5.22 5.94 -4.31
N ARG A 69 3.94 6.29 -4.47
CA ARG A 69 3.25 7.24 -3.58
C ARG A 69 3.21 6.72 -2.14
N LEU A 70 2.88 5.44 -1.93
CA LEU A 70 2.89 4.83 -0.59
C LEU A 70 4.28 4.89 0.05
N MET A 71 5.34 4.63 -0.69
CA MET A 71 6.70 4.75 -0.18
C MET A 71 7.12 6.19 0.10
N LEU A 72 6.66 7.14 -0.73
CA LEU A 72 6.88 8.56 -0.50
C LEU A 72 6.25 9.03 0.81
N ILE A 73 5.03 8.58 1.14
CA ILE A 73 4.36 8.88 2.42
C ILE A 73 5.23 8.42 3.60
N VAL A 74 5.80 7.22 3.55
CA VAL A 74 6.73 6.75 4.58
C VAL A 74 7.87 7.75 4.78
N THR A 75 8.52 8.15 3.69
CA THR A 75 9.66 9.08 3.73
C THR A 75 9.26 10.47 4.25
N GLU A 76 8.09 10.98 3.82
CA GLU A 76 7.56 12.27 4.24
C GLU A 76 7.25 12.29 5.75
N VAL A 77 6.65 11.22 6.27
CA VAL A 77 6.32 11.09 7.70
C VAL A 77 7.59 10.94 8.56
N GLU A 78 8.55 10.12 8.14
CA GLU A 78 9.84 10.00 8.83
C GLU A 78 10.56 11.36 8.91
N ALA A 79 10.63 12.08 7.80
CA ALA A 79 11.22 13.42 7.75
C ALA A 79 10.43 14.43 8.61
N LEU A 80 9.11 14.33 8.66
CA LEU A 80 8.26 15.16 9.53
C LEU A 80 8.55 14.89 11.01
N GLY A 81 8.63 13.62 11.40
CA GLY A 81 8.97 13.18 12.75
C GLY A 81 10.30 13.79 13.21
N GLN A 82 11.34 13.64 12.38
CA GLN A 82 12.65 14.22 12.65
C GLN A 82 12.60 15.76 12.81
N ARG A 83 11.96 16.46 11.87
CA ARG A 83 11.88 17.95 11.92
C ARG A 83 11.11 18.47 13.13
N ARG A 84 10.10 17.74 13.61
CA ARG A 84 9.26 18.14 14.75
C ARG A 84 9.72 17.56 16.09
N GLY A 85 10.75 16.72 16.09
CA GLY A 85 11.22 16.05 17.30
C GLY A 85 10.17 15.10 17.89
N LEU A 86 9.35 14.46 17.05
CA LEU A 86 8.36 13.50 17.51
C LEU A 86 9.05 12.25 18.06
N SER A 87 8.42 11.60 19.04
CA SER A 87 8.84 10.28 19.47
C SER A 87 8.68 9.26 18.32
N GLU A 88 9.39 8.12 18.41
CA GLU A 88 9.22 7.02 17.43
C GLU A 88 7.77 6.52 17.40
N ARG A 89 7.10 6.54 18.56
CA ARG A 89 5.70 6.15 18.71
C ARG A 89 4.76 7.13 18.03
N ASP A 90 4.94 8.44 18.24
CA ASP A 90 4.14 9.47 17.59
C ASP A 90 4.38 9.48 16.08
N THR A 91 5.62 9.26 15.62
CA THR A 91 5.96 9.12 14.20
C THR A 91 5.23 7.94 13.57
N PHE A 92 5.17 6.79 14.29
CA PHE A 92 4.44 5.62 13.82
C PHE A 92 2.93 5.86 13.76
N HIS A 93 2.35 6.58 14.73
CA HIS A 93 0.93 6.98 14.70
C HIS A 93 0.62 7.89 13.50
N GLU A 94 1.48 8.87 13.21
CA GLU A 94 1.32 9.72 12.02
C GLU A 94 1.43 8.91 10.73
N LEU A 95 2.26 7.87 10.68
CA LEU A 95 2.36 6.98 9.53
C LEU A 95 1.05 6.23 9.29
N ILE A 96 0.40 5.69 10.33
CA ILE A 96 -0.90 5.04 10.22
C ILE A 96 -1.96 6.03 9.72
N ARG A 97 -2.00 7.25 10.27
CA ARG A 97 -2.95 8.29 9.84
C ARG A 97 -2.74 8.67 8.38
N ALA A 98 -1.50 8.92 7.97
CA ALA A 98 -1.16 9.30 6.60
C ALA A 98 -1.52 8.21 5.58
N PHE A 99 -1.37 6.94 5.93
CA PHE A 99 -1.78 5.83 5.06
C PHE A 99 -3.30 5.74 4.93
N LEU A 100 -4.05 5.92 6.00
CA LEU A 100 -5.51 5.90 5.94
C LEU A 100 -6.08 7.14 5.24
N ASP A 101 -5.47 8.30 5.39
CA ASP A 101 -5.80 9.51 4.61
C ASP A 101 -5.55 9.27 3.10
N GLU A 102 -4.44 8.60 2.73
CA GLU A 102 -4.17 8.21 1.34
C GLU A 102 -5.19 7.18 0.83
N TYR A 103 -5.57 6.19 1.66
CA TYR A 103 -6.56 5.18 1.28
C TYR A 103 -7.96 5.79 1.06
N GLU A 104 -8.32 6.85 1.79
CA GLU A 104 -9.56 7.59 1.57
C GLU A 104 -9.57 8.29 0.21
N THR A 105 -8.47 8.95 -0.14
CA THR A 105 -8.36 9.76 -1.36
C THR A 105 -8.05 8.94 -2.61
N SER A 106 -7.39 7.79 -2.46
CA SER A 106 -6.94 6.92 -3.55
C SER A 106 -7.57 5.52 -3.50
N GLN A 107 -8.83 5.42 -3.03
CA GLN A 107 -9.49 4.13 -2.76
C GLN A 107 -9.47 3.19 -3.97
N THR A 108 -9.80 3.67 -5.17
CA THR A 108 -9.85 2.84 -6.37
C THR A 108 -8.46 2.36 -6.81
N ARG A 109 -7.42 3.18 -6.63
CA ARG A 109 -6.02 2.79 -6.85
C ARG A 109 -5.59 1.71 -5.85
N HIS A 110 -6.01 1.84 -4.59
CA HIS A 110 -5.73 0.84 -3.55
C HIS A 110 -6.42 -0.49 -3.84
N ILE A 111 -7.69 -0.46 -4.25
CA ILE A 111 -8.43 -1.66 -4.70
C ILE A 111 -7.71 -2.36 -5.85
N ALA A 112 -7.29 -1.60 -6.88
CA ALA A 112 -6.55 -2.15 -8.00
C ALA A 112 -5.23 -2.81 -7.55
N LEU A 113 -4.49 -2.20 -6.60
CA LEU A 113 -3.27 -2.79 -6.07
C LEU A 113 -3.52 -4.13 -5.37
N LEU A 114 -4.59 -4.24 -4.60
CA LEU A 114 -4.90 -5.48 -3.86
C LEU A 114 -5.45 -6.59 -4.75
N ASN A 115 -6.19 -6.25 -5.82
CA ASN A 115 -6.94 -7.23 -6.61
C ASN A 115 -6.30 -7.54 -7.96
N ASP A 116 -5.63 -6.58 -8.61
CA ASP A 116 -5.32 -6.65 -10.02
C ASP A 116 -3.83 -6.85 -10.33
N VAL A 117 -2.93 -6.76 -9.34
CA VAL A 117 -1.48 -7.00 -9.52
C VAL A 117 -1.19 -8.37 -10.18
N LYS A 118 -2.04 -9.37 -9.99
CA LYS A 118 -1.95 -10.72 -10.56
C LYS A 118 -2.09 -10.76 -12.08
N PHE A 119 -2.62 -9.69 -12.71
CA PHE A 119 -2.80 -9.60 -14.16
C PHE A 119 -1.59 -8.99 -14.88
N LEU A 120 -0.61 -8.46 -14.13
CA LEU A 120 0.64 -8.00 -14.70
C LEU A 120 1.50 -9.20 -15.16
N ASN A 121 2.35 -8.98 -16.18
CA ASN A 121 3.39 -9.94 -16.52
C ASN A 121 4.39 -10.12 -15.35
N ASP A 122 5.22 -11.16 -15.40
CA ASP A 122 6.09 -11.53 -14.29
C ASP A 122 7.06 -10.42 -13.89
N GLU A 123 7.68 -9.74 -14.86
CA GLU A 123 8.62 -8.64 -14.61
C GLU A 123 7.93 -7.45 -13.92
N GLN A 124 6.83 -6.98 -14.49
CA GLN A 124 6.06 -5.86 -13.95
C GLN A 124 5.48 -6.18 -12.57
N ARG A 125 4.98 -7.39 -12.40
CA ARG A 125 4.46 -7.88 -11.12
C ARG A 125 5.54 -7.87 -10.04
N GLU A 126 6.74 -8.35 -10.37
CA GLU A 126 7.84 -8.38 -9.41
C GLU A 126 8.28 -6.96 -9.00
N ILE A 127 8.28 -5.99 -9.91
CA ILE A 127 8.55 -4.58 -9.60
C ILE A 127 7.54 -4.05 -8.58
N VAL A 128 6.24 -4.27 -8.81
CA VAL A 128 5.19 -3.79 -7.92
C VAL A 128 5.26 -4.50 -6.56
N LEU A 129 5.42 -5.83 -6.54
CA LEU A 129 5.50 -6.62 -5.31
C LEU A 129 6.73 -6.26 -4.48
N ASN A 130 7.88 -5.99 -5.10
CA ASN A 130 9.07 -5.54 -4.37
C ASN A 130 8.82 -4.22 -3.65
N ARG A 131 8.18 -3.25 -4.29
CA ARG A 131 7.81 -1.98 -3.64
C ARG A 131 6.80 -2.16 -2.51
N GLN A 132 5.84 -3.08 -2.66
CA GLN A 132 4.95 -3.43 -1.54
C GLN A 132 5.74 -4.01 -0.36
N ARG A 133 6.73 -4.90 -0.63
CA ARG A 133 7.62 -5.44 0.42
C ARG A 133 8.42 -4.33 1.11
N ASP A 134 8.90 -3.32 0.35
CA ASP A 134 9.62 -2.18 0.92
C ASP A 134 8.74 -1.35 1.86
N VAL A 135 7.48 -1.11 1.48
CA VAL A 135 6.50 -0.44 2.34
C VAL A 135 6.25 -1.25 3.62
N VAL A 136 5.99 -2.55 3.49
CA VAL A 136 5.79 -3.45 4.64
C VAL A 136 7.03 -3.47 5.54
N ALA A 137 8.22 -3.53 4.97
CA ALA A 137 9.48 -3.48 5.72
C ALA A 137 9.69 -2.14 6.46
N ALA A 138 9.27 -1.03 5.86
CA ALA A 138 9.30 0.27 6.51
C ALA A 138 8.37 0.32 7.73
N PHE A 139 7.13 -0.17 7.60
CA PHE A 139 6.22 -0.30 8.73
C PHE A 139 6.76 -1.22 9.83
N ALA A 140 7.35 -2.35 9.46
CA ALA A 140 7.96 -3.27 10.40
C ALA A 140 9.08 -2.61 11.22
N ARG A 141 9.93 -1.82 10.57
CA ARG A 141 10.99 -1.03 11.25
C ARG A 141 10.41 0.01 12.20
N GLN A 142 9.41 0.78 11.74
CA GLN A 142 8.78 1.82 12.57
C GLN A 142 8.05 1.21 13.77
N LEU A 143 7.34 0.09 13.56
CA LEU A 143 6.67 -0.65 14.63
C LEU A 143 7.67 -1.13 15.70
N SER A 144 8.83 -1.65 15.30
CA SER A 144 9.86 -2.09 16.25
C SER A 144 10.48 -0.94 17.03
N ARG A 145 10.63 0.23 16.41
CA ARG A 145 11.13 1.43 17.11
C ARG A 145 10.09 2.00 18.07
N ALA A 146 8.81 1.97 17.66
CA ALA A 146 7.71 2.47 18.47
C ALA A 146 7.44 1.60 19.71
N PHE A 147 7.66 0.28 19.61
CA PHE A 147 7.35 -0.69 20.66
C PHE A 147 8.50 -1.69 20.89
N PRO A 148 9.71 -1.21 21.28
CA PRO A 148 10.89 -2.07 21.39
C PRO A 148 10.75 -3.18 22.43
N GLU A 149 9.96 -2.95 23.49
CA GLU A 149 9.70 -3.91 24.56
C GLU A 149 8.85 -5.11 24.10
N ARG A 150 8.07 -4.91 23.04
CA ARG A 150 7.02 -5.86 22.63
C ARG A 150 7.32 -6.50 21.28
N VAL A 151 7.96 -5.75 20.38
CA VAL A 151 8.22 -6.18 19.01
C VAL A 151 9.64 -6.70 18.89
N ALA A 152 9.75 -8.02 18.82
CA ALA A 152 11.01 -8.74 18.62
C ALA A 152 11.06 -9.36 17.22
N LYS A 153 12.23 -9.82 16.78
CA LYS A 153 12.45 -10.40 15.45
C LYS A 153 11.46 -11.54 15.11
N HIS A 154 11.08 -12.34 16.10
CA HIS A 154 10.20 -13.51 15.89
C HIS A 154 8.73 -13.14 15.67
N ASN A 155 8.24 -11.99 16.17
CA ASN A 155 6.85 -11.57 16.05
C ASN A 155 6.63 -10.32 15.19
N GLN A 156 7.70 -9.63 14.77
CA GLN A 156 7.64 -8.39 13.99
C GLN A 156 6.77 -8.53 12.74
N THR A 157 7.00 -9.58 11.95
CA THR A 157 6.24 -9.82 10.71
C THR A 157 4.75 -10.03 11.01
N ALA A 158 4.43 -10.85 12.01
CA ALA A 158 3.05 -11.14 12.38
C ALA A 158 2.31 -9.87 12.82
N LEU A 159 2.91 -9.07 13.70
CA LEU A 159 2.32 -7.82 14.17
C LEU A 159 2.16 -6.78 13.06
N THR A 160 3.13 -6.70 12.15
CA THR A 160 3.04 -5.83 10.95
C THR A 160 1.90 -6.28 10.04
N MET A 161 1.75 -7.59 9.81
CA MET A 161 0.66 -8.11 8.96
C MET A 161 -0.72 -7.98 9.63
N MET A 162 -0.81 -8.05 10.97
CA MET A 162 -2.03 -7.74 11.70
C MET A 162 -2.45 -6.28 11.49
N LEU A 163 -1.51 -5.33 11.56
CA LEU A 163 -1.79 -3.93 11.25
C LEU A 163 -2.30 -3.78 9.82
N PHE A 164 -1.60 -4.35 8.83
CA PHE A 164 -2.05 -4.28 7.43
C PHE A 164 -3.41 -4.98 7.22
N GLY A 165 -3.70 -6.04 7.96
CA GLY A 165 -5.03 -6.66 7.99
C GLY A 165 -6.13 -5.70 8.44
N MET A 166 -5.86 -4.87 9.45
CA MET A 166 -6.81 -3.85 9.91
C MET A 166 -6.99 -2.74 8.89
N ILE A 167 -5.91 -2.17 8.35
CA ILE A 167 -6.00 -0.97 7.50
C ILE A 167 -6.33 -1.28 6.03
N ASN A 168 -5.80 -2.38 5.46
CA ASN A 168 -6.05 -2.71 4.06
C ASN A 168 -7.48 -3.17 3.78
N TRP A 169 -8.19 -3.73 4.78
CA TRP A 169 -9.57 -4.21 4.59
C TRP A 169 -10.62 -3.10 4.58
N THR A 170 -10.23 -1.86 4.85
CA THR A 170 -11.12 -0.68 4.91
C THR A 170 -11.92 -0.46 3.64
N PHE A 171 -11.36 -0.77 2.46
CA PHE A 171 -12.03 -0.58 1.17
C PHE A 171 -13.35 -1.37 1.03
N THR A 172 -13.56 -2.41 1.83
CA THR A 172 -14.77 -3.25 1.77
C THR A 172 -15.96 -2.63 2.51
N TRP A 173 -15.72 -1.82 3.54
CA TRP A 173 -16.79 -1.34 4.44
C TRP A 173 -16.69 0.14 4.80
N LEU A 174 -15.51 0.73 4.85
CA LEU A 174 -15.32 2.13 5.22
C LEU A 174 -15.51 3.01 3.97
N LYS A 175 -16.53 3.85 3.98
CA LYS A 175 -16.89 4.69 2.83
C LYS A 175 -16.42 6.12 3.05
N PRO A 176 -15.76 6.76 2.05
CA PRO A 176 -15.50 8.19 2.08
C PRO A 176 -16.79 8.97 2.34
N GLY A 177 -16.74 9.93 3.28
CA GLY A 177 -17.93 10.69 3.67
C GLY A 177 -18.97 9.92 4.49
N GLY A 178 -18.69 8.67 4.91
CA GLY A 178 -19.55 7.88 5.77
C GLY A 178 -19.60 8.39 7.22
N ARG A 179 -20.33 7.65 8.10
CA ARG A 179 -20.45 8.01 9.52
C ARG A 179 -19.12 8.00 10.27
N MET A 180 -18.22 7.06 9.92
CA MET A 180 -16.86 6.98 10.44
C MET A 180 -15.89 7.52 9.37
N ARG A 181 -15.09 8.52 9.72
CA ARG A 181 -14.07 9.06 8.84
C ARG A 181 -12.81 8.16 8.91
N TYR A 182 -12.03 8.12 7.87
CA TYR A 182 -10.76 7.36 7.84
C TYR A 182 -9.81 7.75 8.97
N ARG A 183 -9.76 9.04 9.30
CA ARG A 183 -8.94 9.55 10.40
C ARG A 183 -9.45 9.09 11.78
N ASP A 184 -10.75 8.98 11.97
CA ASP A 184 -11.32 8.45 13.22
C ASP A 184 -10.99 6.95 13.35
N PHE A 185 -11.12 6.21 12.25
CA PHE A 185 -10.70 4.81 12.21
C PHE A 185 -9.20 4.63 12.46
N ALA A 186 -8.35 5.53 11.95
CA ALA A 186 -6.92 5.52 12.25
C ALA A 186 -6.66 5.61 13.77
N ASN A 187 -7.40 6.47 14.47
CA ASN A 187 -7.27 6.60 15.92
C ASN A 187 -7.72 5.33 16.65
N GLU A 188 -8.77 4.64 16.16
CA GLU A 188 -9.18 3.34 16.74
C GLU A 188 -8.09 2.27 16.53
N VAL A 189 -7.51 2.19 15.33
CA VAL A 189 -6.38 1.27 15.05
C VAL A 189 -5.20 1.57 15.98
N ILE A 190 -4.85 2.85 16.16
CA ILE A 190 -3.79 3.27 17.07
C ILE A 190 -4.13 2.86 18.51
N ALA A 191 -5.36 3.10 18.97
CA ALA A 191 -5.77 2.73 20.32
C ALA A 191 -5.68 1.20 20.56
N VAL A 192 -6.11 0.40 19.58
CA VAL A 192 -5.98 -1.07 19.65
C VAL A 192 -4.51 -1.49 19.72
N LEU A 193 -3.63 -0.88 18.92
CA LEU A 193 -2.20 -1.19 18.95
C LEU A 193 -1.56 -0.78 20.28
N GLU A 194 -1.85 0.43 20.77
CA GLU A 194 -1.32 0.92 22.05
C GLU A 194 -1.70 -0.01 23.21
N HIS A 195 -2.97 -0.34 23.35
CA HIS A 195 -3.43 -1.20 24.42
C HIS A 195 -3.00 -2.66 24.25
N GLY A 196 -2.99 -3.16 23.01
CA GLY A 196 -2.58 -4.53 22.70
C GLY A 196 -1.07 -4.76 22.80
N LEU A 197 -0.25 -3.79 22.36
CA LEU A 197 1.21 -3.91 22.37
C LEU A 197 1.85 -3.43 23.70
N ALA A 198 1.17 -2.60 24.45
CA ALA A 198 1.60 -2.20 25.79
C ALA A 198 1.24 -3.24 26.86
N ALA A 199 0.28 -4.12 26.61
CA ALA A 199 -0.07 -5.19 27.52
C ALA A 199 1.06 -6.24 27.62
N PRO A 200 1.39 -6.77 28.82
CA PRO A 200 2.30 -7.88 28.95
C PRO A 200 1.74 -9.11 28.20
N LEU A 201 2.65 -9.94 27.66
CA LEU A 201 2.23 -11.22 27.09
C LEU A 201 1.56 -12.07 28.18
N PRO A 202 0.44 -12.76 27.87
CA PRO A 202 -0.08 -13.77 28.77
C PRO A 202 0.98 -14.82 29.06
N ASP A 203 1.08 -15.23 30.33
CA ASP A 203 2.02 -16.27 30.78
C ASP A 203 1.88 -17.53 29.94
N GLY A 204 2.99 -18.06 29.45
CA GLY A 204 3.04 -19.29 28.65
C GLY A 204 3.06 -19.14 27.13
N ILE A 205 2.85 -17.94 26.54
CA ILE A 205 2.95 -17.76 25.09
C ILE A 205 4.40 -17.85 24.61
N GLU A 206 5.39 -17.40 25.39
CA GLU A 206 6.80 -17.53 25.04
C GLU A 206 7.26 -18.99 24.86
N ALA A 207 6.66 -19.90 25.63
CA ALA A 207 6.96 -21.33 25.56
C ALA A 207 6.32 -22.05 24.34
N ALA A 208 5.35 -21.44 23.68
CA ALA A 208 4.61 -22.04 22.57
C ALA A 208 5.19 -21.70 21.19
N ILE A 209 6.21 -20.85 21.11
CA ILE A 209 6.86 -20.50 19.82
C ILE A 209 7.98 -21.51 19.57
N PRO A 210 7.82 -22.47 18.63
CA PRO A 210 8.90 -23.41 18.34
C PRO A 210 10.11 -22.64 17.81
N ALA A 211 11.30 -22.98 18.33
CA ALA A 211 12.56 -22.46 17.78
C ALA A 211 12.60 -22.72 16.27
N PRO A 212 13.13 -21.77 15.46
CA PRO A 212 13.24 -21.97 14.03
C PRO A 212 14.00 -23.27 13.77
N ALA A 213 13.40 -24.18 12.98
CA ALA A 213 14.03 -25.44 12.63
C ALA A 213 15.42 -25.17 12.03
N THR A 214 16.47 -25.71 12.64
CA THR A 214 17.82 -25.63 12.12
C THR A 214 17.83 -26.31 10.76
N PRO A 215 18.28 -25.65 9.68
CA PRO A 215 18.34 -26.30 8.37
C PRO A 215 19.23 -27.53 8.46
N THR A 216 18.64 -28.69 8.24
CA THR A 216 19.37 -29.96 8.18
C THR A 216 20.31 -29.88 6.97
N ARG A 217 21.58 -29.77 7.27
CA ARG A 217 22.65 -29.78 6.26
C ARG A 217 22.70 -31.18 5.65
N THR A 218 22.08 -31.37 4.50
CA THR A 218 22.21 -32.59 3.70
C THR A 218 23.69 -32.73 3.31
N ALA A 219 24.31 -33.79 3.81
CA ALA A 219 25.68 -34.16 3.40
C ALA A 219 25.70 -34.55 1.91
N PRO A 220 26.73 -34.18 1.14
CA PRO A 220 26.86 -34.62 -0.22
C PRO A 220 27.06 -36.14 -0.24
N GLN A 221 26.21 -36.82 -1.01
CA GLN A 221 26.43 -38.24 -1.33
C GLN A 221 27.65 -38.35 -2.27
N SER A 222 28.59 -39.16 -1.88
CA SER A 222 29.79 -39.56 -2.60
C SER A 222 29.47 -40.42 -3.80
#